data_44b04cd33b4d6e4e1ce5397f213bd034
#
_entry.id   44b04cd33b4d6e4e1ce5397f213bd034
#
_cell.length_a   1.000
_cell.length_b   1.000
_cell.length_c   1.000
_cell.angle_alpha   90.00
_cell.angle_beta   90.00
_cell.angle_gamma   90.00
#
_symmetry.space_group_name_H-M   'P 1'
#
loop_
_entity.id
_entity.type
_entity.pdbx_description
1 polymer ?
#
loop_
_entity_poly.entity_id
_entity_poly.type
_entity_poly.pdbx_seq_one_letter_code
_entity_poly.pdbx_strand_id
1 'polypeptide(L)'
;MNGATLTNMAAMTAARPLVVAILDGWGIRDEREANAIALARTPILDRLTATSSCARLEASGEALGLAADKPGYMQAAYATIGAGRPLPQPAPMISRLIQEQGAASLATQPIITELVSSVRRLGGTVHLIGMVSPSGILGHQNIFAVLAAMLSHEGVDVQIHAVTDGIDTGCQSGVDQLREFLDDISGTENALLATLMGRAYGFDEPCDPDLVARAVKLLVDADGPTIDYPTAYLADCYLKQLHDDRIPPAMMTGYRGIRADDAVLLVNLSAETAQTLMQGIAARLKELSRGPQILSGAYSLIATSYADEMRLLPIFEMPPVSDTLGETLSRMGLTQLVLTESASASAFWLHARCGAPGLWPGETIMIADTPPLGKIEKRPDLAAASIAAEAMNAIKAGTQNLILLNFTNAALIGRTGNLRATIEAVEAVDKHLGKIAAQIEKRGGILIVTGSYGKAETMLVNGAKLPCRETTRAAVPFILAGAPERPVRERGTLADIAPTLLHLLGLRVPHAMTGQSLLTSPAKAAAHHADRPTADANV
;
A
#
# COMPACT_ATOMS: atom_id res chain seq x y z
N MET A 1 23.17 -8.56 40.26
CA MET A 1 22.48 -7.59 39.36
C MET A 1 21.78 -6.57 40.23
N ASN A 2 22.23 -5.33 40.16
CA ASN A 2 21.96 -4.31 41.19
C ASN A 2 20.51 -3.81 41.14
N GLY A 3 19.89 -3.66 42.31
CA GLY A 3 18.51 -3.17 42.50
C GLY A 3 18.19 -1.79 41.91
N ALA A 4 19.20 -1.01 41.48
CA ALA A 4 19.05 0.24 40.76
C ALA A 4 18.49 0.08 39.30
N THR A 5 18.70 -1.09 38.66
CA THR A 5 18.22 -1.37 37.33
C THR A 5 16.72 -1.72 37.31
N LEU A 6 16.25 -2.39 38.37
CA LEU A 6 14.83 -2.76 38.53
C LEU A 6 13.96 -1.55 38.95
N THR A 7 14.53 -0.62 39.75
CA THR A 7 13.83 0.60 40.15
C THR A 7 13.64 1.58 38.98
N ASN A 8 14.57 1.62 38.03
CA ASN A 8 14.42 2.41 36.81
C ASN A 8 13.39 1.82 35.83
N MET A 9 13.23 0.49 35.75
CA MET A 9 12.16 -0.14 34.96
C MET A 9 10.76 0.11 35.54
N ALA A 10 10.61 0.11 36.89
CA ALA A 10 9.34 0.43 37.54
C ALA A 10 8.94 1.92 37.40
N ALA A 11 9.90 2.84 37.31
CA ALA A 11 9.66 4.26 37.06
C ALA A 11 9.23 4.56 35.60
N MET A 12 9.45 3.64 34.66
CA MET A 12 8.95 3.74 33.27
C MET A 12 7.43 3.46 33.14
N THR A 13 6.78 2.91 34.19
CA THR A 13 5.35 2.57 34.16
C THR A 13 4.39 3.76 34.34
N ALA A 14 4.89 4.98 34.60
CA ALA A 14 4.15 6.23 34.50
C ALA A 14 4.49 6.98 33.19
N ALA A 15 4.80 6.26 32.14
CA ALA A 15 5.22 6.84 30.86
C ALA A 15 4.13 7.73 30.28
N ARG A 16 4.51 8.94 29.91
CA ARG A 16 3.68 9.84 29.10
C ARG A 16 3.22 9.07 27.86
N PRO A 17 1.92 9.02 27.55
CA PRO A 17 1.46 8.28 26.37
C PRO A 17 2.09 8.85 25.12
N LEU A 18 2.67 7.98 24.27
CA LEU A 18 3.22 8.34 22.97
C LEU A 18 2.21 7.89 21.89
N VAL A 19 1.71 8.85 21.13
CA VAL A 19 0.74 8.61 20.06
C VAL A 19 1.32 9.05 18.72
N VAL A 20 1.18 8.21 17.71
CA VAL A 20 1.52 8.53 16.31
C VAL A 20 0.25 8.46 15.48
N ALA A 21 -0.17 9.58 14.93
CA ALA A 21 -1.25 9.69 13.97
C ALA A 21 -0.67 9.80 12.55
N ILE A 22 -0.90 8.77 11.74
CA ILE A 22 -0.45 8.72 10.35
C ILE A 22 -1.61 9.15 9.46
N LEU A 23 -1.40 10.16 8.64
CA LEU A 23 -2.38 10.72 7.71
C LEU A 23 -2.07 10.23 6.31
N ASP A 24 -2.82 9.24 5.83
CA ASP A 24 -2.60 8.67 4.50
C ASP A 24 -3.02 9.65 3.40
N GLY A 25 -2.18 9.78 2.39
CA GLY A 25 -2.43 10.68 1.27
C GLY A 25 -2.19 12.16 1.60
N TRP A 26 -1.45 12.49 2.66
CA TRP A 26 -1.22 13.85 3.13
C TRP A 26 0.16 14.37 2.68
N GLY A 27 0.26 14.78 1.40
CA GLY A 27 1.48 15.37 0.84
C GLY A 27 1.59 16.88 1.12
N ILE A 28 2.80 17.41 1.01
CA ILE A 28 3.09 18.84 1.13
C ILE A 28 3.23 19.44 -0.26
N ARG A 29 2.39 20.43 -0.59
CA ARG A 29 2.47 21.25 -1.79
C ARG A 29 2.02 22.67 -1.46
N ASP A 30 2.79 23.67 -1.90
CA ASP A 30 2.52 25.07 -1.55
C ASP A 30 1.38 25.68 -2.40
N GLU A 31 1.18 25.19 -3.64
CA GLU A 31 0.11 25.66 -4.52
C GLU A 31 -1.25 25.22 -4.02
N ARG A 32 -2.21 26.16 -4.05
CA ARG A 32 -3.59 25.91 -3.60
C ARG A 32 -4.48 25.28 -4.68
N GLU A 33 -4.17 25.51 -5.96
CA GLU A 33 -4.99 24.98 -7.06
C GLU A 33 -5.05 23.45 -7.01
N ALA A 34 -6.27 22.91 -7.00
CA ALA A 34 -6.53 21.48 -6.89
C ALA A 34 -5.82 20.76 -5.73
N ASN A 35 -5.49 21.48 -4.66
CA ASN A 35 -4.89 20.98 -3.44
C ASN A 35 -5.96 20.90 -2.34
N ALA A 36 -6.50 19.68 -2.11
CA ALA A 36 -7.57 19.50 -1.14
C ALA A 36 -7.13 19.85 0.29
N ILE A 37 -5.86 19.62 0.63
CA ILE A 37 -5.31 19.92 1.95
C ILE A 37 -5.23 21.44 2.16
N ALA A 38 -4.68 22.18 1.19
CA ALA A 38 -4.54 23.63 1.27
C ALA A 38 -5.88 24.39 1.15
N LEU A 39 -6.93 23.75 0.59
CA LEU A 39 -8.26 24.31 0.46
C LEU A 39 -9.16 24.02 1.67
N ALA A 40 -8.87 22.96 2.41
CA ALA A 40 -9.61 22.54 3.60
C ALA A 40 -9.37 23.50 4.78
N ARG A 41 -10.29 23.48 5.75
CA ARG A 41 -10.15 24.17 7.04
C ARG A 41 -9.53 23.21 8.04
N THR A 42 -8.27 23.44 8.39
CA THR A 42 -7.47 22.57 9.26
C THR A 42 -6.92 23.29 10.49
N PRO A 43 -7.78 23.95 11.33
CA PRO A 43 -7.31 24.79 12.42
C PRO A 43 -6.49 24.05 13.47
N ILE A 44 -6.69 22.74 13.63
CA ILE A 44 -5.92 21.93 14.59
C ILE A 44 -4.51 21.68 14.04
N LEU A 45 -4.41 21.23 12.80
CA LEU A 45 -3.12 20.98 12.15
C LEU A 45 -2.33 22.27 12.02
N ASP A 46 -2.99 23.39 11.65
CA ASP A 46 -2.38 24.70 11.56
C ASP A 46 -1.78 25.13 12.91
N ARG A 47 -2.55 24.97 14.01
CA ARG A 47 -2.07 25.23 15.37
C ARG A 47 -0.90 24.34 15.76
N LEU A 48 -1.01 23.03 15.51
CA LEU A 48 0.06 22.08 15.84
C LEU A 48 1.34 22.41 15.07
N THR A 49 1.23 22.75 13.79
CA THR A 49 2.38 23.16 12.95
C THR A 49 3.03 24.45 13.46
N ALA A 50 2.22 25.43 13.89
CA ALA A 50 2.73 26.71 14.38
C ALA A 50 3.38 26.63 15.77
N THR A 51 2.99 25.64 16.60
CA THR A 51 3.43 25.58 18.02
C THR A 51 4.34 24.41 18.35
N SER A 52 4.68 23.57 17.38
CA SER A 52 5.46 22.34 17.57
C SER A 52 6.71 22.30 16.69
N SER A 53 7.61 21.37 16.99
CA SER A 53 8.76 21.10 16.12
C SER A 53 8.31 20.31 14.90
N CYS A 54 8.68 20.78 13.70
CA CYS A 54 8.23 20.21 12.42
C CYS A 54 9.39 19.81 11.53
N ALA A 55 9.15 18.78 10.70
CA ALA A 55 10.04 18.34 9.63
C ALA A 55 9.23 18.02 8.36
N ARG A 56 9.93 17.94 7.23
CA ARG A 56 9.44 17.38 5.97
C ARG A 56 10.13 16.05 5.75
N LEU A 57 9.37 14.97 5.50
CA LEU A 57 9.92 13.64 5.27
C LEU A 57 9.76 13.24 3.80
N GLU A 58 10.82 12.71 3.20
CA GLU A 58 10.76 12.07 1.90
C GLU A 58 9.95 10.78 2.01
N ALA A 59 8.96 10.63 1.13
CA ALA A 59 7.98 9.56 1.12
C ALA A 59 7.78 8.97 -0.28
N SER A 60 8.85 8.91 -1.09
CA SER A 60 8.82 8.40 -2.46
C SER A 60 10.21 7.89 -2.89
N GLY A 61 10.28 7.21 -4.02
CA GLY A 61 11.52 6.77 -4.63
C GLY A 61 12.41 5.93 -3.71
N GLU A 62 13.71 6.16 -3.77
CA GLU A 62 14.72 5.38 -3.03
C GLU A 62 14.55 5.43 -1.51
N ALA A 63 13.95 6.51 -0.98
CA ALA A 63 13.64 6.62 0.45
C ALA A 63 12.63 5.54 0.94
N LEU A 64 11.92 4.88 0.01
CA LEU A 64 11.01 3.76 0.26
C LEU A 64 11.47 2.44 -0.37
N GLY A 65 12.68 2.36 -0.91
CA GLY A 65 13.16 1.18 -1.64
C GLY A 65 12.55 1.01 -3.04
N LEU A 66 12.04 2.10 -3.61
CA LEU A 66 11.47 2.17 -4.96
C LEU A 66 12.48 2.75 -5.95
N ALA A 67 12.18 2.69 -7.25
CA ALA A 67 12.93 3.46 -8.23
C ALA A 67 12.77 4.97 -8.00
N ALA A 68 13.80 5.76 -8.33
CA ALA A 68 13.89 7.17 -7.97
C ALA A 68 12.71 8.04 -8.46
N ASP A 69 12.11 7.68 -9.59
CA ASP A 69 10.99 8.38 -10.21
C ASP A 69 9.61 7.95 -9.69
N LYS A 70 9.52 6.89 -8.90
CA LYS A 70 8.24 6.31 -8.46
C LYS A 70 7.64 7.05 -7.26
N PRO A 71 6.32 7.33 -7.28
CA PRO A 71 5.61 7.88 -6.14
C PRO A 71 5.57 6.88 -4.98
N GLY A 72 5.37 7.39 -3.77
CA GLY A 72 5.12 6.55 -2.60
C GLY A 72 3.72 5.94 -2.61
N TYR A 73 3.58 4.83 -1.91
CA TYR A 73 2.30 4.16 -1.69
C TYR A 73 2.27 3.47 -0.33
N MET A 74 1.09 3.08 0.10
CA MET A 74 0.80 2.64 1.47
C MET A 74 1.74 1.54 1.96
N GLN A 75 1.89 0.46 1.20
CA GLN A 75 2.67 -0.71 1.61
C GLN A 75 4.15 -0.36 1.82
N ALA A 76 4.78 0.31 0.86
CA ALA A 76 6.19 0.71 0.96
C ALA A 76 6.43 1.71 2.11
N ALA A 77 5.50 2.65 2.31
CA ALA A 77 5.57 3.62 3.39
C ALA A 77 5.51 2.95 4.77
N TYR A 78 4.53 2.09 5.01
CA TYR A 78 4.40 1.40 6.30
C TYR A 78 5.53 0.41 6.58
N ALA A 79 5.98 -0.32 5.55
CA ALA A 79 7.14 -1.20 5.69
C ALA A 79 8.40 -0.40 6.09
N THR A 80 8.61 0.77 5.48
CA THR A 80 9.73 1.66 5.81
C THR A 80 9.62 2.22 7.23
N ILE A 81 8.42 2.66 7.65
CA ILE A 81 8.17 3.14 9.02
C ILE A 81 8.42 2.02 10.03
N GLY A 82 7.89 0.83 9.79
CA GLY A 82 8.02 -0.31 10.70
C GLY A 82 9.44 -0.85 10.81
N ALA A 83 10.15 -0.93 9.68
CA ALA A 83 11.53 -1.42 9.63
C ALA A 83 12.58 -0.39 10.07
N GLY A 84 12.24 0.91 10.11
CA GLY A 84 13.21 1.99 10.32
C GLY A 84 14.31 2.05 9.24
N ARG A 85 14.01 1.52 8.05
CA ARG A 85 14.88 1.51 6.86
C ARG A 85 14.07 1.28 5.60
N PRO A 86 14.51 1.78 4.42
CA PRO A 86 13.92 1.37 3.14
C PRO A 86 14.07 -0.14 2.95
N LEU A 87 12.99 -0.79 2.52
CA LEU A 87 13.01 -2.22 2.19
C LEU A 87 12.94 -2.43 0.68
N PRO A 88 13.69 -3.42 0.13
CA PRO A 88 13.54 -3.80 -1.27
C PRO A 88 12.08 -4.13 -1.58
N GLN A 89 11.53 -3.50 -2.61
CA GLN A 89 10.17 -3.78 -3.08
C GLN A 89 10.19 -4.85 -4.17
N PRO A 90 9.11 -5.65 -4.33
CA PRO A 90 9.09 -6.77 -5.28
C PRO A 90 9.38 -6.36 -6.72
N ALA A 91 8.77 -5.27 -7.22
CA ALA A 91 8.96 -4.85 -8.61
C ALA A 91 10.41 -4.51 -8.97
N PRO A 92 11.13 -3.63 -8.23
CA PRO A 92 12.55 -3.37 -8.49
C PRO A 92 13.43 -4.62 -8.33
N MET A 93 13.13 -5.50 -7.36
CA MET A 93 13.89 -6.72 -7.14
C MET A 93 13.80 -7.68 -8.33
N ILE A 94 12.59 -7.96 -8.79
CA ILE A 94 12.34 -8.87 -9.93
C ILE A 94 12.86 -8.25 -11.23
N SER A 95 12.63 -6.95 -11.46
CA SER A 95 13.15 -6.25 -12.65
C SER A 95 14.67 -6.29 -12.71
N ARG A 96 15.35 -6.11 -11.58
CA ARG A 96 16.82 -6.24 -11.50
C ARG A 96 17.27 -7.66 -11.84
N LEU A 97 16.61 -8.69 -11.29
CA LEU A 97 16.92 -10.08 -11.60
C LEU A 97 16.83 -10.36 -13.11
N ILE A 98 15.75 -9.88 -13.76
CA ILE A 98 15.54 -10.02 -15.19
C ILE A 98 16.63 -9.27 -15.97
N GLN A 99 17.01 -8.06 -15.56
CA GLN A 99 18.04 -7.26 -16.22
C GLN A 99 19.44 -7.86 -16.10
N GLU A 100 19.81 -8.36 -14.92
CA GLU A 100 21.16 -8.89 -14.63
C GLU A 100 21.36 -10.32 -15.16
N GLN A 101 20.32 -11.15 -15.13
CA GLN A 101 20.42 -12.59 -15.43
C GLN A 101 19.63 -13.01 -16.67
N GLY A 102 18.87 -12.09 -17.27
CA GLY A 102 17.99 -12.37 -18.41
C GLY A 102 16.66 -13.05 -18.01
N ALA A 103 15.69 -13.00 -18.93
CA ALA A 103 14.37 -13.62 -18.72
C ALA A 103 14.44 -15.14 -18.47
N ALA A 104 15.44 -15.84 -19.04
CA ALA A 104 15.66 -17.27 -18.83
C ALA A 104 15.93 -17.65 -17.36
N SER A 105 16.39 -16.72 -16.54
CA SER A 105 16.58 -16.95 -15.10
C SER A 105 15.26 -17.25 -14.35
N LEU A 106 14.14 -16.78 -14.88
CA LEU A 106 12.82 -17.10 -14.31
C LEU A 106 12.48 -18.58 -14.53
N ALA A 107 12.79 -19.14 -15.69
CA ALA A 107 12.52 -20.55 -16.00
C ALA A 107 13.29 -21.52 -15.08
N THR A 108 14.41 -21.07 -14.51
CA THR A 108 15.23 -21.88 -13.58
C THR A 108 14.70 -21.84 -12.13
N GLN A 109 13.70 -21.01 -11.83
CA GLN A 109 13.08 -21.00 -10.50
C GLN A 109 12.39 -22.34 -10.24
N PRO A 110 12.60 -22.96 -9.06
CA PRO A 110 12.06 -24.30 -8.78
C PRO A 110 10.54 -24.40 -8.96
N ILE A 111 9.81 -23.38 -8.53
CA ILE A 111 8.35 -23.30 -8.64
C ILE A 111 7.89 -23.19 -10.10
N ILE A 112 8.60 -22.44 -10.94
CA ILE A 112 8.31 -22.37 -12.39
C ILE A 112 8.57 -23.72 -13.06
N THR A 113 9.68 -24.39 -12.70
CA THR A 113 10.00 -25.73 -13.22
C THR A 113 8.90 -26.75 -12.85
N GLU A 114 8.38 -26.67 -11.61
CA GLU A 114 7.27 -27.52 -11.14
C GLU A 114 5.98 -27.21 -11.91
N LEU A 115 5.60 -25.94 -12.04
CA LEU A 115 4.45 -25.47 -12.81
C LEU A 115 4.49 -26.02 -14.25
N VAL A 116 5.59 -25.77 -14.98
CA VAL A 116 5.76 -26.21 -16.38
C VAL A 116 5.66 -27.74 -16.47
N SER A 117 6.34 -28.47 -15.61
CA SER A 117 6.32 -29.94 -15.59
C SER A 117 4.91 -30.49 -15.31
N SER A 118 4.18 -29.87 -14.37
CA SER A 118 2.82 -30.29 -14.02
C SER A 118 1.85 -30.07 -15.17
N VAL A 119 1.86 -28.88 -15.77
CA VAL A 119 0.98 -28.54 -16.90
C VAL A 119 1.24 -29.42 -18.11
N ARG A 120 2.53 -29.62 -18.49
CA ARG A 120 2.90 -30.53 -19.59
C ARG A 120 2.43 -31.98 -19.36
N ARG A 121 2.54 -32.48 -18.13
CA ARG A 121 2.10 -33.84 -17.79
C ARG A 121 0.59 -34.01 -17.93
N LEU A 122 -0.20 -32.96 -17.59
CA LEU A 122 -1.66 -33.00 -17.63
C LEU A 122 -2.24 -32.59 -18.98
N GLY A 123 -1.42 -31.98 -19.87
CA GLY A 123 -1.89 -31.42 -21.14
C GLY A 123 -2.77 -30.17 -20.96
N GLY A 124 -2.56 -29.44 -19.87
CA GLY A 124 -3.33 -28.25 -19.51
C GLY A 124 -2.71 -26.94 -20.04
N THR A 125 -3.28 -25.84 -19.61
CA THR A 125 -2.92 -24.46 -19.98
C THR A 125 -2.56 -23.69 -18.70
N VAL A 126 -1.66 -22.70 -18.80
CA VAL A 126 -1.40 -21.75 -17.71
C VAL A 126 -2.29 -20.52 -17.89
N HIS A 127 -3.16 -20.27 -16.93
CA HIS A 127 -3.93 -19.05 -16.80
C HIS A 127 -3.13 -18.00 -16.04
N LEU A 128 -2.60 -17.03 -16.75
CA LEU A 128 -1.73 -15.98 -16.21
C LEU A 128 -2.57 -14.73 -15.94
N ILE A 129 -2.83 -14.42 -14.67
CA ILE A 129 -3.71 -13.31 -14.24
C ILE A 129 -2.84 -12.16 -13.71
N GLY A 130 -2.90 -10.99 -14.33
CA GLY A 130 -2.03 -9.88 -13.92
C GLY A 130 -2.47 -8.52 -14.43
N MET A 131 -1.85 -7.47 -13.87
CA MET A 131 -2.11 -6.09 -14.27
C MET A 131 -1.25 -5.67 -15.46
N VAL A 132 -1.91 -5.10 -16.46
CA VAL A 132 -1.29 -4.35 -17.55
C VAL A 132 -1.17 -2.90 -17.08
N SER A 133 -0.07 -2.61 -16.37
CA SER A 133 0.20 -1.32 -15.75
C SER A 133 1.71 -1.10 -15.59
N PRO A 134 2.23 0.11 -15.87
CA PRO A 134 3.63 0.47 -15.61
C PRO A 134 3.88 0.92 -14.16
N SER A 135 2.86 0.94 -13.28
CA SER A 135 2.98 1.48 -11.91
C SER A 135 3.93 0.67 -11.03
N GLY A 136 3.88 -0.65 -11.11
CA GLY A 136 4.69 -1.55 -10.28
C GLY A 136 4.19 -1.65 -8.82
N ILE A 137 2.95 -1.24 -8.54
CA ILE A 137 2.34 -1.30 -7.20
C ILE A 137 1.66 -2.65 -6.97
N LEU A 138 0.60 -2.98 -7.71
CA LEU A 138 -0.08 -4.27 -7.60
C LEU A 138 0.41 -5.28 -8.65
N GLY A 139 0.92 -4.80 -9.78
CA GLY A 139 1.48 -5.56 -10.90
C GLY A 139 2.34 -4.67 -11.78
N HIS A 140 3.09 -5.26 -12.73
CA HIS A 140 3.91 -4.55 -13.70
C HIS A 140 3.87 -5.23 -15.04
N GLN A 141 3.44 -4.50 -16.11
CA GLN A 141 3.24 -5.06 -17.45
C GLN A 141 4.48 -5.74 -18.04
N ASN A 142 5.69 -5.21 -17.84
CA ASN A 142 6.91 -5.82 -18.39
C ASN A 142 7.23 -7.15 -17.68
N ILE A 143 7.05 -7.26 -16.37
CA ILE A 143 7.22 -8.53 -15.65
C ILE A 143 6.17 -9.54 -16.15
N PHE A 144 4.95 -9.09 -16.37
CA PHE A 144 3.85 -9.90 -16.90
C PHE A 144 4.16 -10.41 -18.31
N ALA A 145 4.61 -9.53 -19.23
CA ALA A 145 5.00 -9.90 -20.58
C ALA A 145 6.18 -10.90 -20.60
N VAL A 146 7.21 -10.67 -19.77
CA VAL A 146 8.36 -11.57 -19.66
C VAL A 146 7.94 -12.96 -19.16
N LEU A 147 7.03 -13.05 -18.17
CA LEU A 147 6.51 -14.34 -17.72
C LEU A 147 5.71 -15.06 -18.79
N ALA A 148 4.84 -14.33 -19.53
CA ALA A 148 4.08 -14.90 -20.64
C ALA A 148 5.00 -15.44 -21.75
N ALA A 149 6.01 -14.65 -22.16
CA ALA A 149 6.97 -15.03 -23.17
C ALA A 149 7.84 -16.23 -22.72
N MET A 150 8.29 -16.23 -21.47
CA MET A 150 9.09 -17.34 -20.91
C MET A 150 8.30 -18.64 -20.89
N LEU A 151 7.04 -18.63 -20.41
CA LEU A 151 6.19 -19.82 -20.38
C LEU A 151 5.89 -20.34 -21.79
N SER A 152 5.62 -19.44 -22.76
CA SER A 152 5.45 -19.78 -24.17
C SER A 152 6.72 -20.43 -24.74
N HIS A 153 7.90 -19.90 -24.45
CA HIS A 153 9.19 -20.47 -24.87
C HIS A 153 9.42 -21.87 -24.28
N GLU A 154 8.94 -22.12 -23.06
CA GLU A 154 8.92 -23.46 -22.48
C GLU A 154 7.86 -24.39 -23.13
N GLY A 155 7.20 -23.98 -24.19
CA GLY A 155 6.22 -24.79 -24.93
C GLY A 155 4.94 -25.07 -24.15
N VAL A 156 4.51 -24.15 -23.28
CA VAL A 156 3.26 -24.24 -22.52
C VAL A 156 2.27 -23.26 -23.14
N ASP A 157 1.02 -23.69 -23.31
CA ASP A 157 -0.07 -22.78 -23.72
C ASP A 157 -0.41 -21.84 -22.57
N VAL A 158 -0.46 -20.53 -22.87
CA VAL A 158 -0.72 -19.47 -21.88
C VAL A 158 -1.98 -18.69 -22.27
N GLN A 159 -2.93 -18.61 -21.37
CA GLN A 159 -4.11 -17.76 -21.45
C GLN A 159 -3.92 -16.54 -20.54
N ILE A 160 -3.84 -15.36 -21.15
CA ILE A 160 -3.55 -14.10 -20.45
C ILE A 160 -4.86 -13.43 -20.05
N HIS A 161 -5.02 -13.16 -18.75
CA HIS A 161 -6.12 -12.41 -18.17
C HIS A 161 -5.62 -11.03 -17.78
N ALA A 162 -5.80 -10.06 -18.67
CA ALA A 162 -5.32 -8.70 -18.51
C ALA A 162 -6.25 -7.88 -17.59
N VAL A 163 -5.67 -7.22 -16.60
CA VAL A 163 -6.37 -6.31 -15.70
C VAL A 163 -5.85 -4.90 -15.90
N THR A 164 -6.75 -3.96 -16.24
CA THR A 164 -6.43 -2.54 -16.39
C THR A 164 -6.44 -1.80 -15.07
N ASP A 165 -5.61 -0.75 -14.95
CA ASP A 165 -5.34 -0.03 -13.70
C ASP A 165 -6.28 1.18 -13.49
N GLY A 166 -5.94 2.36 -13.98
CA GLY A 166 -6.73 3.60 -13.87
C GLY A 166 -6.80 4.23 -12.50
N ILE A 167 -6.03 3.74 -11.52
CA ILE A 167 -5.86 4.31 -10.17
C ILE A 167 -4.42 4.70 -9.92
N ASP A 168 -3.49 3.79 -10.16
CA ASP A 168 -2.06 4.04 -9.99
C ASP A 168 -1.40 4.51 -11.32
N THR A 169 -2.22 4.72 -12.32
CA THR A 169 -1.92 5.30 -13.64
C THR A 169 -3.07 6.21 -14.09
N GLY A 170 -2.90 6.93 -15.19
CA GLY A 170 -3.95 7.75 -15.79
C GLY A 170 -5.26 6.97 -15.96
N CYS A 171 -6.38 7.58 -15.62
CA CYS A 171 -7.68 6.89 -15.54
C CYS A 171 -8.23 6.35 -16.89
N GLN A 172 -7.63 6.74 -18.00
CA GLN A 172 -7.93 6.29 -19.37
C GLN A 172 -6.64 6.07 -20.18
N SER A 173 -5.62 5.48 -19.59
CA SER A 173 -4.34 5.14 -20.21
C SER A 173 -4.25 3.68 -20.68
N GLY A 174 -5.25 2.87 -20.36
CA GLY A 174 -5.25 1.42 -20.61
C GLY A 174 -5.16 1.02 -22.09
N VAL A 175 -5.65 1.86 -23.03
CA VAL A 175 -5.52 1.58 -24.47
C VAL A 175 -4.05 1.53 -24.89
N ASP A 176 -3.25 2.51 -24.45
CA ASP A 176 -1.83 2.59 -24.83
C ASP A 176 -1.02 1.52 -24.10
N GLN A 177 -1.29 1.31 -22.80
CA GLN A 177 -0.66 0.27 -21.99
C GLN A 177 -0.95 -1.13 -22.56
N LEU A 178 -2.21 -1.42 -22.91
CA LEU A 178 -2.57 -2.71 -23.49
C LEU A 178 -1.93 -2.92 -24.87
N ARG A 179 -1.83 -1.87 -25.68
CA ARG A 179 -1.15 -1.95 -26.99
C ARG A 179 0.33 -2.30 -26.82
N GLU A 180 1.04 -1.57 -25.94
CA GLU A 180 2.44 -1.84 -25.60
C GLU A 180 2.62 -3.28 -25.10
N PHE A 181 1.78 -3.73 -24.19
CA PHE A 181 1.82 -5.10 -23.66
C PHE A 181 1.61 -6.16 -24.75
N LEU A 182 0.64 -5.94 -25.66
CA LEU A 182 0.39 -6.87 -26.78
C LEU A 182 1.55 -6.88 -27.79
N ASP A 183 2.19 -5.74 -28.00
CA ASP A 183 3.39 -5.64 -28.83
C ASP A 183 4.56 -6.41 -28.19
N ASP A 184 4.75 -6.32 -26.87
CA ASP A 184 5.79 -7.03 -26.12
C ASP A 184 5.64 -8.56 -26.21
N ILE A 185 4.41 -9.08 -26.26
CA ILE A 185 4.15 -10.52 -26.38
C ILE A 185 3.92 -10.99 -27.83
N SER A 186 3.98 -10.12 -28.82
CA SER A 186 3.64 -10.44 -30.22
C SER A 186 4.52 -11.53 -30.86
N GLY A 187 5.72 -11.74 -30.31
CA GLY A 187 6.65 -12.79 -30.76
C GLY A 187 6.39 -14.17 -30.13
N THR A 188 5.34 -14.32 -29.30
CA THR A 188 5.00 -15.61 -28.67
C THR A 188 3.98 -16.38 -29.51
N GLU A 189 4.19 -17.70 -29.66
CA GLU A 189 3.26 -18.54 -30.43
C GLU A 189 2.07 -19.00 -29.57
N ASN A 190 2.29 -19.25 -28.28
CA ASN A 190 1.35 -19.94 -27.38
C ASN A 190 0.83 -19.04 -26.25
N ALA A 191 1.15 -17.74 -26.20
CA ALA A 191 0.62 -16.84 -25.19
C ALA A 191 -0.42 -15.90 -25.84
N LEU A 192 -1.69 -16.09 -25.47
CA LEU A 192 -2.82 -15.38 -26.07
C LEU A 192 -3.61 -14.61 -25.02
N LEU A 193 -4.00 -13.38 -25.35
CA LEU A 193 -4.97 -12.65 -24.53
C LEU A 193 -6.30 -13.42 -24.52
N ALA A 194 -6.80 -13.74 -23.33
CA ALA A 194 -8.03 -14.48 -23.13
C ALA A 194 -9.15 -13.60 -22.58
N THR A 195 -8.87 -12.75 -21.60
CA THR A 195 -9.87 -11.84 -21.02
C THR A 195 -9.27 -10.48 -20.69
N LEU A 196 -10.16 -9.49 -20.59
CA LEU A 196 -9.84 -8.12 -20.21
C LEU A 196 -10.86 -7.63 -19.20
N MET A 197 -10.41 -6.96 -18.11
CA MET A 197 -11.28 -6.37 -17.08
C MET A 197 -10.55 -5.27 -16.31
N GLY A 198 -11.28 -4.39 -15.64
CA GLY A 198 -10.71 -3.40 -14.72
C GLY A 198 -10.38 -3.98 -13.34
N ARG A 199 -9.46 -3.35 -12.61
CA ARG A 199 -8.99 -3.82 -11.30
C ARG A 199 -10.10 -3.93 -10.23
N ALA A 200 -11.17 -3.14 -10.33
CA ALA A 200 -12.31 -3.21 -9.40
C ALA A 200 -13.05 -4.56 -9.45
N TYR A 201 -12.76 -5.40 -10.45
CA TYR A 201 -13.35 -6.74 -10.58
C TYR A 201 -12.56 -7.83 -9.85
N GLY A 202 -11.72 -7.46 -8.89
CA GLY A 202 -11.11 -8.41 -7.98
C GLY A 202 -9.61 -8.24 -7.72
N PHE A 203 -8.98 -7.18 -8.22
CA PHE A 203 -7.58 -6.87 -7.90
C PHE A 203 -7.42 -5.86 -6.77
N ASP A 204 -8.43 -5.02 -6.54
CA ASP A 204 -8.49 -4.16 -5.35
C ASP A 204 -8.96 -4.95 -4.13
N GLU A 205 -8.49 -4.57 -2.94
CA GLU A 205 -8.99 -5.08 -1.69
C GLU A 205 -9.26 -3.88 -0.74
N PRO A 206 -10.43 -3.85 -0.11
CA PRO A 206 -11.58 -4.75 -0.28
C PRO A 206 -12.32 -4.55 -1.61
N CYS A 207 -12.88 -5.63 -2.17
CA CYS A 207 -13.63 -5.64 -3.41
C CYS A 207 -15.14 -5.58 -3.19
N ASP A 208 -15.85 -5.18 -4.26
CA ASP A 208 -17.31 -5.36 -4.35
C ASP A 208 -17.62 -6.82 -4.76
N PRO A 209 -18.32 -7.61 -3.91
CA PRO A 209 -18.59 -9.03 -4.18
C PRO A 209 -19.33 -9.27 -5.49
N ASP A 210 -20.24 -8.35 -5.90
CA ASP A 210 -21.00 -8.49 -7.14
C ASP A 210 -20.11 -8.31 -8.37
N LEU A 211 -19.12 -7.41 -8.29
CA LEU A 211 -18.15 -7.25 -9.37
C LEU A 211 -17.22 -8.47 -9.47
N VAL A 212 -16.74 -8.98 -8.35
CA VAL A 212 -15.90 -10.18 -8.30
C VAL A 212 -16.66 -11.39 -8.85
N ALA A 213 -17.92 -11.58 -8.49
CA ALA A 213 -18.74 -12.68 -9.00
C ALA A 213 -18.84 -12.68 -10.54
N ARG A 214 -18.90 -11.49 -11.17
CA ARG A 214 -18.90 -11.35 -12.62
C ARG A 214 -17.56 -11.75 -13.23
N ALA A 215 -16.43 -11.35 -12.61
CA ALA A 215 -15.11 -11.75 -13.05
C ALA A 215 -14.91 -13.27 -12.93
N VAL A 216 -15.33 -13.87 -11.81
CA VAL A 216 -15.23 -15.33 -11.59
C VAL A 216 -16.02 -16.11 -12.65
N LYS A 217 -17.26 -15.69 -12.97
CA LYS A 217 -18.05 -16.33 -14.04
C LYS A 217 -17.36 -16.24 -15.40
N LEU A 218 -16.79 -15.08 -15.74
CA LEU A 218 -16.05 -14.93 -16.99
C LEU A 218 -14.83 -15.85 -17.02
N LEU A 219 -14.02 -15.84 -15.96
CA LEU A 219 -12.77 -16.60 -15.91
C LEU A 219 -12.98 -18.12 -15.87
N VAL A 220 -13.95 -18.58 -15.09
CA VAL A 220 -14.15 -20.03 -14.89
C VAL A 220 -15.13 -20.62 -15.88
N ASP A 221 -16.26 -19.96 -16.13
CA ASP A 221 -17.37 -20.51 -16.92
C ASP A 221 -17.33 -20.02 -18.38
N ALA A 222 -16.48 -19.05 -18.74
CA ALA A 222 -16.52 -18.29 -19.98
C ALA A 222 -17.92 -17.68 -20.22
N ASP A 223 -18.53 -17.18 -19.13
CA ASP A 223 -19.85 -16.54 -19.14
C ASP A 223 -19.69 -15.01 -19.12
N GLY A 224 -19.80 -14.37 -20.27
CA GLY A 224 -19.67 -12.93 -20.43
C GLY A 224 -19.58 -12.46 -21.86
N PRO A 225 -19.46 -11.13 -22.08
CA PRO A 225 -19.33 -10.55 -23.41
C PRO A 225 -18.07 -11.04 -24.14
N THR A 226 -18.21 -11.34 -25.44
CA THR A 226 -17.12 -11.71 -26.33
C THR A 226 -16.66 -10.51 -27.13
N ILE A 227 -15.37 -10.34 -27.30
CA ILE A 227 -14.72 -9.26 -28.05
C ILE A 227 -13.63 -9.82 -28.98
N ASP A 228 -13.42 -9.15 -30.13
CA ASP A 228 -12.35 -9.49 -31.08
C ASP A 228 -11.20 -8.47 -31.04
N TYR A 229 -11.49 -7.22 -30.65
CA TYR A 229 -10.55 -6.09 -30.66
C TYR A 229 -10.47 -5.45 -29.27
N PRO A 230 -9.54 -5.88 -28.41
CA PRO A 230 -9.52 -5.47 -27.00
C PRO A 230 -9.23 -3.97 -26.80
N THR A 231 -8.38 -3.35 -27.63
CA THR A 231 -8.12 -1.90 -27.56
C THR A 231 -9.32 -1.06 -28.00
N ALA A 232 -10.08 -1.53 -29.02
CA ALA A 232 -11.32 -0.89 -29.43
C ALA A 232 -12.40 -1.00 -28.35
N TYR A 233 -12.50 -2.14 -27.66
CA TYR A 233 -13.41 -2.32 -26.53
C TYR A 233 -13.11 -1.32 -25.39
N LEU A 234 -11.84 -1.09 -25.05
CA LEU A 234 -11.46 -0.06 -24.08
C LEU A 234 -11.87 1.34 -24.55
N ALA A 235 -11.60 1.68 -25.81
CA ALA A 235 -11.98 2.97 -26.36
C ALA A 235 -13.50 3.18 -26.32
N ASP A 236 -14.30 2.16 -26.63
CA ASP A 236 -15.76 2.21 -26.52
C ASP A 236 -16.24 2.39 -25.06
N CYS A 237 -15.52 1.80 -24.10
CA CYS A 237 -15.80 2.02 -22.66
C CYS A 237 -15.52 3.48 -22.26
N TYR A 238 -14.45 4.10 -22.78
CA TYR A 238 -14.15 5.52 -22.52
C TYR A 238 -15.21 6.47 -23.09
N LEU A 239 -15.78 6.16 -24.26
CA LEU A 239 -16.93 6.91 -24.80
C LEU A 239 -18.16 6.86 -23.87
N LYS A 240 -18.29 5.79 -23.10
CA LYS A 240 -19.32 5.62 -22.07
C LYS A 240 -18.92 6.21 -20.70
N GLN A 241 -17.86 7.02 -20.66
CA GLN A 241 -17.35 7.64 -19.43
C GLN A 241 -16.89 6.63 -18.37
N LEU A 242 -16.50 5.43 -18.77
CA LEU A 242 -15.85 4.47 -17.88
C LEU A 242 -14.34 4.76 -17.81
N HIS A 243 -13.75 4.44 -16.69
CA HIS A 243 -12.31 4.51 -16.46
C HIS A 243 -11.74 3.09 -16.42
N ASP A 244 -10.42 2.98 -16.55
CA ASP A 244 -9.70 1.70 -16.63
C ASP A 244 -9.97 0.78 -15.44
N ASP A 245 -10.10 1.33 -14.23
CA ASP A 245 -10.40 0.57 -13.02
C ASP A 245 -11.75 -0.16 -13.07
N ARG A 246 -12.69 0.30 -13.91
CA ARG A 246 -14.06 -0.20 -14.00
C ARG A 246 -14.46 -0.76 -15.37
N ILE A 247 -13.50 -1.13 -16.20
CA ILE A 247 -13.77 -1.81 -17.46
C ILE A 247 -14.51 -3.12 -17.19
N PRO A 248 -15.72 -3.31 -17.74
CA PRO A 248 -16.46 -4.55 -17.52
C PRO A 248 -15.71 -5.77 -18.05
N PRO A 249 -15.79 -6.92 -17.36
CA PRO A 249 -15.14 -8.14 -17.83
C PRO A 249 -15.63 -8.56 -19.21
N ALA A 250 -14.69 -8.84 -20.13
CA ALA A 250 -14.94 -9.35 -21.47
C ALA A 250 -13.91 -10.40 -21.84
N MET A 251 -14.27 -11.35 -22.69
CA MET A 251 -13.41 -12.43 -23.17
C MET A 251 -13.16 -12.35 -24.66
N MET A 252 -11.99 -12.81 -25.08
CA MET A 252 -11.67 -12.98 -26.49
C MET A 252 -12.45 -14.15 -27.09
N THR A 253 -12.79 -14.03 -28.38
CA THR A 253 -13.43 -15.12 -29.12
C THR A 253 -12.60 -16.41 -29.02
N GLY A 254 -13.24 -17.52 -28.63
CA GLY A 254 -12.60 -18.81 -28.47
C GLY A 254 -12.13 -19.16 -27.08
N TYR A 255 -12.17 -18.24 -26.11
CA TYR A 255 -11.90 -18.56 -24.71
C TYR A 255 -12.96 -19.53 -24.16
N ARG A 256 -12.53 -20.50 -23.33
CA ARG A 256 -13.39 -21.61 -22.88
C ARG A 256 -13.44 -21.80 -21.35
N GLY A 257 -12.93 -20.84 -20.60
CA GLY A 257 -12.85 -20.90 -19.14
C GLY A 257 -11.71 -21.78 -18.61
N ILE A 258 -11.46 -21.67 -17.32
CA ILE A 258 -10.45 -22.44 -16.60
C ILE A 258 -10.92 -23.90 -16.43
N ARG A 259 -10.05 -24.87 -16.71
CA ARG A 259 -10.33 -26.32 -16.65
C ARG A 259 -9.57 -27.02 -15.53
N ALA A 260 -9.93 -28.27 -15.26
CA ALA A 260 -9.35 -29.08 -14.19
C ALA A 260 -7.85 -29.38 -14.36
N ASP A 261 -7.36 -29.42 -15.60
CA ASP A 261 -5.96 -29.74 -15.93
C ASP A 261 -5.09 -28.50 -16.05
N ASP A 262 -5.70 -27.30 -15.94
CA ASP A 262 -5.02 -26.01 -16.06
C ASP A 262 -4.36 -25.62 -14.72
N ALA A 263 -3.39 -24.74 -14.82
CA ALA A 263 -2.78 -24.06 -13.67
C ALA A 263 -3.09 -22.56 -13.69
N VAL A 264 -3.16 -21.94 -12.51
CA VAL A 264 -3.34 -20.50 -12.36
C VAL A 264 -2.08 -19.91 -11.77
N LEU A 265 -1.53 -18.86 -12.41
CA LEU A 265 -0.43 -18.06 -11.89
C LEU A 265 -0.90 -16.61 -11.75
N LEU A 266 -0.99 -16.15 -10.49
CA LEU A 266 -1.24 -14.76 -10.17
C LEU A 266 0.05 -13.95 -10.25
N VAL A 267 0.10 -12.95 -11.14
CA VAL A 267 1.23 -12.02 -11.29
C VAL A 267 1.00 -10.81 -10.39
N ASN A 268 1.24 -10.98 -9.10
CA ASN A 268 1.04 -9.98 -8.07
C ASN A 268 2.36 -9.39 -7.57
N LEU A 269 2.32 -8.13 -7.15
CA LEU A 269 3.43 -7.41 -6.48
C LEU A 269 3.04 -6.94 -5.07
N SER A 270 1.81 -7.21 -4.62
CA SER A 270 1.33 -6.99 -3.26
C SER A 270 0.75 -8.29 -2.70
N ALA A 271 0.96 -8.52 -1.41
CA ALA A 271 0.55 -9.74 -0.74
C ALA A 271 -0.98 -9.90 -0.62
N GLU A 272 -1.72 -8.80 -0.69
CA GLU A 272 -3.19 -8.77 -0.56
C GLU A 272 -3.91 -8.80 -1.92
N THR A 273 -3.17 -8.62 -3.02
CA THR A 273 -3.76 -8.51 -4.36
C THR A 273 -4.61 -9.73 -4.70
N ALA A 274 -5.80 -9.48 -5.23
CA ALA A 274 -6.70 -10.49 -5.79
C ALA A 274 -7.17 -11.58 -4.82
N GLN A 275 -7.15 -11.35 -3.49
CA GLN A 275 -7.59 -12.34 -2.51
C GLN A 275 -9.01 -12.81 -2.78
N THR A 276 -9.96 -11.90 -2.85
CA THR A 276 -11.38 -12.21 -3.06
C THR A 276 -11.62 -12.89 -4.41
N LEU A 277 -10.89 -12.47 -5.46
CA LEU A 277 -10.98 -13.08 -6.79
C LEU A 277 -10.49 -14.53 -6.76
N MET A 278 -9.32 -14.79 -6.18
CA MET A 278 -8.73 -16.13 -6.11
C MET A 278 -9.59 -17.09 -5.27
N GLN A 279 -10.12 -16.62 -4.13
CA GLN A 279 -11.08 -17.39 -3.33
C GLN A 279 -12.36 -17.70 -4.12
N GLY A 280 -12.88 -16.74 -4.88
CA GLY A 280 -14.05 -16.94 -5.75
C GLY A 280 -13.80 -17.96 -6.86
N ILE A 281 -12.64 -17.89 -7.54
CA ILE A 281 -12.23 -18.88 -8.54
C ILE A 281 -12.19 -20.29 -7.92
N ALA A 282 -11.52 -20.44 -6.78
CA ALA A 282 -11.42 -21.72 -6.09
C ALA A 282 -12.77 -22.29 -5.66
N ALA A 283 -13.65 -21.45 -5.11
CA ALA A 283 -15.00 -21.85 -4.71
C ALA A 283 -15.81 -22.32 -5.94
N ARG A 284 -15.75 -21.58 -7.06
CA ARG A 284 -16.48 -21.93 -8.27
C ARG A 284 -15.99 -23.23 -8.91
N LEU A 285 -14.68 -23.44 -8.95
CA LEU A 285 -14.09 -24.69 -9.44
C LEU A 285 -14.50 -25.91 -8.59
N LYS A 286 -14.56 -25.73 -7.27
CA LYS A 286 -15.04 -26.76 -6.34
C LYS A 286 -16.52 -27.09 -6.59
N GLU A 287 -17.38 -26.10 -6.79
CA GLU A 287 -18.81 -26.31 -7.12
C GLU A 287 -18.99 -27.11 -8.42
N LEU A 288 -18.17 -26.82 -9.43
CA LEU A 288 -18.21 -27.53 -10.70
C LEU A 288 -17.58 -28.92 -10.67
N SER A 289 -17.16 -29.41 -9.52
CA SER A 289 -16.42 -30.67 -9.33
C SER A 289 -15.17 -30.79 -10.23
N ARG A 290 -14.66 -29.65 -10.68
CA ARG A 290 -13.43 -29.58 -11.48
C ARG A 290 -12.16 -29.71 -10.62
N GLY A 291 -12.36 -30.14 -9.37
CA GLY A 291 -11.42 -30.82 -8.50
C GLY A 291 -10.38 -30.00 -7.76
N PRO A 292 -9.70 -30.64 -6.80
CA PRO A 292 -8.62 -30.05 -6.03
C PRO A 292 -7.33 -29.80 -6.85
N GLN A 293 -7.24 -30.33 -8.07
CA GLN A 293 -6.05 -30.26 -8.91
C GLN A 293 -5.65 -28.82 -9.28
N ILE A 294 -6.63 -27.92 -9.49
CA ILE A 294 -6.34 -26.52 -9.77
C ILE A 294 -5.83 -25.78 -8.53
N LEU A 295 -6.29 -26.14 -7.33
CA LEU A 295 -5.76 -25.59 -6.08
C LEU A 295 -4.34 -26.11 -5.77
N SER A 296 -3.97 -27.32 -6.23
CA SER A 296 -2.60 -27.84 -6.16
C SER A 296 -1.67 -27.28 -7.25
N GLY A 297 -2.22 -26.64 -8.27
CA GLY A 297 -1.53 -25.94 -9.34
C GLY A 297 -1.76 -24.42 -9.33
N ALA A 298 -2.02 -23.82 -8.17
CA ALA A 298 -2.17 -22.38 -8.00
C ALA A 298 -0.86 -21.75 -7.51
N TYR A 299 -0.42 -20.73 -8.23
CA TYR A 299 0.88 -20.08 -8.02
C TYR A 299 0.72 -18.57 -7.92
N SER A 300 1.68 -17.92 -7.29
CA SER A 300 1.75 -16.46 -7.22
C SER A 300 3.17 -15.98 -7.48
N LEU A 301 3.30 -14.76 -7.99
CA LEU A 301 4.64 -14.18 -8.25
C LEU A 301 5.39 -13.95 -6.94
N ILE A 302 4.73 -13.33 -5.96
CA ILE A 302 5.23 -13.20 -4.60
C ILE A 302 4.27 -13.83 -3.61
N ALA A 303 4.75 -14.13 -2.40
CA ALA A 303 3.92 -14.66 -1.33
C ALA A 303 2.71 -13.76 -1.04
N THR A 304 1.54 -14.36 -0.86
CA THR A 304 0.30 -13.68 -0.50
C THR A 304 -0.04 -13.89 0.97
N SER A 305 -0.78 -12.95 1.56
CA SER A 305 -1.25 -13.04 2.96
C SER A 305 -2.27 -14.17 3.19
N TYR A 306 -2.84 -14.69 2.11
CA TYR A 306 -3.84 -15.78 2.08
C TYR A 306 -3.32 -17.07 1.43
N ALA A 307 -2.00 -17.20 1.26
CA ALA A 307 -1.37 -18.34 0.58
C ALA A 307 -1.74 -19.69 1.19
N ASP A 308 -1.76 -19.80 2.52
CA ASP A 308 -2.05 -21.05 3.22
C ASP A 308 -3.47 -21.56 2.98
N GLU A 309 -4.45 -20.64 2.93
CA GLU A 309 -5.86 -20.97 2.67
C GLU A 309 -6.05 -21.52 1.25
N MET A 310 -5.31 -20.99 0.30
CA MET A 310 -5.44 -21.25 -1.13
C MET A 310 -4.38 -22.21 -1.67
N ARG A 311 -3.38 -22.58 -0.85
CA ARG A 311 -2.19 -23.33 -1.27
C ARG A 311 -1.47 -22.70 -2.46
N LEU A 312 -1.37 -21.38 -2.45
CA LEU A 312 -0.62 -20.61 -3.45
C LEU A 312 0.88 -20.78 -3.19
N LEU A 313 1.61 -21.26 -4.19
CA LEU A 313 3.06 -21.41 -4.13
C LEU A 313 3.73 -20.17 -4.73
N PRO A 314 4.46 -19.36 -3.95
CA PRO A 314 5.13 -18.17 -4.45
C PRO A 314 6.38 -18.53 -5.25
N ILE A 315 6.59 -17.87 -6.39
CA ILE A 315 7.82 -17.98 -7.18
C ILE A 315 8.98 -17.30 -6.43
N PHE A 316 8.71 -16.13 -5.85
CA PHE A 316 9.69 -15.37 -5.07
C PHE A 316 9.22 -15.21 -3.63
N GLU A 317 10.10 -15.57 -2.72
CA GLU A 317 9.95 -15.27 -1.31
C GLU A 317 10.65 -13.95 -0.98
N MET A 318 9.96 -13.07 -0.25
CA MET A 318 10.59 -11.85 0.24
C MET A 318 11.46 -12.17 1.46
N PRO A 319 12.66 -11.58 1.57
CA PRO A 319 13.52 -11.80 2.72
C PRO A 319 12.81 -11.45 4.03
N PRO A 320 12.97 -12.27 5.09
CA PRO A 320 12.40 -11.95 6.40
C PRO A 320 13.03 -10.67 6.96
N VAL A 321 12.21 -9.82 7.55
CA VAL A 321 12.62 -8.55 8.12
C VAL A 321 12.59 -8.65 9.65
N SER A 322 13.76 -8.50 10.27
CA SER A 322 13.93 -8.48 11.74
C SER A 322 14.23 -7.07 12.25
N ASP A 323 14.24 -6.93 13.56
CA ASP A 323 14.53 -5.67 14.24
C ASP A 323 13.58 -4.53 13.86
N THR A 324 12.31 -4.87 13.65
CA THR A 324 11.26 -3.87 13.41
C THR A 324 10.91 -3.12 14.69
N LEU A 325 10.20 -2.00 14.55
CA LEU A 325 9.71 -1.22 15.69
C LEU A 325 8.89 -2.07 16.64
N GLY A 326 7.86 -2.78 16.13
CA GLY A 326 6.96 -3.61 16.93
C GLY A 326 7.68 -4.76 17.64
N GLU A 327 8.58 -5.45 16.94
CA GLU A 327 9.42 -6.49 17.51
C GLU A 327 10.33 -5.95 18.63
N THR A 328 10.94 -4.79 18.41
CA THR A 328 11.83 -4.15 19.39
C THR A 328 11.07 -3.76 20.64
N LEU A 329 9.87 -3.17 20.52
CA LEU A 329 9.01 -2.85 21.67
C LEU A 329 8.63 -4.11 22.45
N SER A 330 8.22 -5.16 21.76
CA SER A 330 7.87 -6.45 22.36
C SER A 330 9.04 -7.07 23.12
N ARG A 331 10.25 -7.11 22.53
CA ARG A 331 11.45 -7.61 23.23
C ARG A 331 11.80 -6.82 24.49
N MET A 332 11.42 -5.55 24.53
CA MET A 332 11.61 -4.69 25.70
C MET A 332 10.44 -4.78 26.71
N GLY A 333 9.45 -5.64 26.47
CA GLY A 333 8.28 -5.80 27.33
C GLY A 333 7.32 -4.61 27.31
N LEU A 334 7.37 -3.76 26.27
CA LEU A 334 6.50 -2.60 26.11
C LEU A 334 5.22 -2.99 25.36
N THR A 335 4.13 -2.30 25.72
CA THR A 335 2.82 -2.49 25.08
C THR A 335 2.61 -1.53 23.94
N GLN A 336 1.98 -2.02 22.86
CA GLN A 336 1.61 -1.21 21.70
C GLN A 336 0.17 -1.49 21.28
N LEU A 337 -0.53 -0.43 20.88
CA LEU A 337 -1.88 -0.49 20.31
C LEU A 337 -1.85 0.05 18.89
N VAL A 338 -2.35 -0.73 17.95
CA VAL A 338 -2.54 -0.34 16.55
C VAL A 338 -4.03 -0.13 16.30
N LEU A 339 -4.40 1.05 15.80
CA LEU A 339 -5.77 1.43 15.48
C LEU A 339 -5.86 1.75 13.99
N THR A 340 -6.72 1.03 13.27
CA THR A 340 -6.90 1.20 11.83
C THR A 340 -8.34 0.93 11.41
N GLU A 341 -8.65 1.10 10.14
CA GLU A 341 -9.95 0.74 9.58
C GLU A 341 -9.87 -0.43 8.60
N SER A 342 -10.98 -1.13 8.40
CA SER A 342 -11.02 -2.38 7.63
C SER A 342 -10.51 -2.24 6.19
N ALA A 343 -10.71 -1.08 5.54
CA ALA A 343 -10.22 -0.82 4.19
C ALA A 343 -8.69 -0.75 4.07
N SER A 344 -7.97 -0.56 5.16
CA SER A 344 -6.50 -0.47 5.18
C SER A 344 -5.84 -1.42 6.17
N ALA A 345 -6.62 -2.23 6.87
CA ALA A 345 -6.14 -3.02 8.00
C ALA A 345 -5.03 -3.99 7.61
N SER A 346 -5.21 -4.76 6.54
CA SER A 346 -4.20 -5.69 6.05
C SER A 346 -2.93 -4.96 5.64
N ALA A 347 -3.05 -3.89 4.83
CA ALA A 347 -1.92 -3.12 4.35
C ALA A 347 -1.18 -2.42 5.51
N PHE A 348 -1.89 -1.75 6.42
CA PHE A 348 -1.27 -1.06 7.55
C PHE A 348 -0.58 -2.03 8.49
N TRP A 349 -1.31 -3.03 8.97
CA TRP A 349 -0.80 -3.95 9.96
C TRP A 349 0.30 -4.87 9.40
N LEU A 350 0.06 -5.50 8.26
CA LEU A 350 1.00 -6.44 7.65
C LEU A 350 2.32 -5.76 7.30
N HIS A 351 2.26 -4.59 6.65
CA HIS A 351 3.46 -3.89 6.19
C HIS A 351 4.20 -3.18 7.32
N ALA A 352 3.51 -2.58 8.30
CA ALA A 352 4.18 -2.02 9.49
C ALA A 352 4.95 -3.09 10.29
N ARG A 353 4.56 -4.35 10.19
CA ARG A 353 5.24 -5.52 10.76
C ARG A 353 6.18 -6.22 9.78
N CYS A 354 6.28 -5.71 8.57
CA CYS A 354 7.14 -6.25 7.51
C CYS A 354 6.89 -7.74 7.24
N GLY A 355 5.61 -8.16 7.24
CA GLY A 355 5.20 -9.53 6.96
C GLY A 355 5.33 -10.53 8.12
N ALA A 356 5.72 -10.09 9.32
CA ALA A 356 5.81 -10.99 10.47
C ALA A 356 4.45 -11.60 10.83
N PRO A 357 4.34 -12.93 11.01
CA PRO A 357 3.07 -13.58 11.32
C PRO A 357 2.62 -13.35 12.76
N GLY A 358 1.31 -13.34 12.99
CA GLY A 358 0.69 -13.24 14.32
C GLY A 358 0.94 -11.90 15.03
N LEU A 359 0.55 -11.77 16.29
CA LEU A 359 0.78 -10.59 17.13
C LEU A 359 2.08 -10.73 17.92
N TRP A 360 2.80 -9.62 18.07
CA TRP A 360 3.91 -9.57 19.02
C TRP A 360 3.36 -9.59 20.47
N PRO A 361 4.07 -10.23 21.43
CA PRO A 361 3.73 -10.09 22.85
C PRO A 361 3.60 -8.60 23.26
N GLY A 362 2.47 -8.22 23.87
CA GLY A 362 2.17 -6.83 24.23
C GLY A 362 1.58 -5.98 23.10
N GLU A 363 1.38 -6.53 21.91
CA GLU A 363 0.69 -5.85 20.81
C GLU A 363 -0.82 -6.13 20.85
N THR A 364 -1.60 -5.10 20.61
CA THR A 364 -3.06 -5.16 20.43
C THR A 364 -3.44 -4.42 19.17
N ILE A 365 -4.40 -4.98 18.40
CA ILE A 365 -4.93 -4.34 17.21
C ILE A 365 -6.43 -4.14 17.37
N MET A 366 -6.92 -2.97 16.98
CA MET A 366 -8.34 -2.69 16.83
C MET A 366 -8.60 -2.17 15.43
N ILE A 367 -9.55 -2.80 14.76
CA ILE A 367 -9.96 -2.49 13.39
C ILE A 367 -11.38 -1.93 13.43
N ALA A 368 -11.55 -0.69 13.00
CA ALA A 368 -12.85 -0.06 12.87
C ALA A 368 -13.46 -0.38 11.49
N ASP A 369 -14.77 -0.54 11.41
CA ASP A 369 -15.44 -0.81 10.15
C ASP A 369 -15.43 0.41 9.23
N THR A 370 -14.89 0.27 8.01
CA THR A 370 -15.02 1.26 6.95
C THR A 370 -16.40 1.16 6.32
N PRO A 371 -17.08 2.29 6.04
CA PRO A 371 -18.32 2.26 5.25
C PRO A 371 -18.10 1.63 3.88
N PRO A 372 -19.15 1.03 3.25
CA PRO A 372 -19.05 0.44 1.93
C PRO A 372 -18.42 1.37 0.89
N LEU A 373 -17.39 0.92 0.18
CA LEU A 373 -16.56 1.73 -0.73
C LEU A 373 -17.35 2.36 -1.89
N GLY A 374 -18.44 1.77 -2.34
CA GLY A 374 -19.27 2.29 -3.44
C GLY A 374 -19.95 3.65 -3.16
N LYS A 375 -19.84 4.18 -1.94
CA LYS A 375 -20.44 5.47 -1.52
C LYS A 375 -19.55 6.27 -0.56
N ILE A 376 -18.25 6.03 -0.56
CA ILE A 376 -17.31 6.67 0.38
C ILE A 376 -17.30 8.20 0.26
N GLU A 377 -17.47 8.75 -0.93
CA GLU A 377 -17.55 10.20 -1.17
C GLU A 377 -18.66 10.89 -0.38
N LYS A 378 -19.72 10.15 -0.01
CA LYS A 378 -20.84 10.65 0.80
C LYS A 378 -20.61 10.52 2.30
N ARG A 379 -19.50 9.91 2.70
CA ARG A 379 -19.13 9.65 4.10
C ARG A 379 -17.66 10.01 4.35
N PRO A 380 -17.31 11.28 4.27
CA PRO A 380 -15.90 11.73 4.37
C PRO A 380 -15.28 11.42 5.72
N ASP A 381 -16.06 11.22 6.78
CA ASP A 381 -15.56 10.79 8.09
C ASP A 381 -14.99 9.36 8.08
N LEU A 382 -15.41 8.48 7.15
CA LEU A 382 -15.07 7.04 7.13
C LEU A 382 -15.14 6.44 8.56
N ALA A 383 -14.05 5.80 9.02
CA ALA A 383 -13.93 5.27 10.38
C ALA A 383 -13.24 6.22 11.38
N ALA A 384 -12.89 7.45 10.98
CA ALA A 384 -12.07 8.35 11.79
C ALA A 384 -12.67 8.65 13.17
N ALA A 385 -14.01 8.71 13.28
CA ALA A 385 -14.69 8.91 14.56
C ALA A 385 -14.45 7.75 15.55
N SER A 386 -14.56 6.50 15.07
CA SER A 386 -14.30 5.29 15.85
C SER A 386 -12.84 5.20 16.28
N ILE A 387 -11.91 5.38 15.33
CA ILE A 387 -10.46 5.35 15.58
C ILE A 387 -10.10 6.39 16.67
N ALA A 388 -10.61 7.63 16.53
CA ALA A 388 -10.34 8.68 17.52
C ALA A 388 -10.94 8.38 18.90
N ALA A 389 -12.15 7.78 18.95
CA ALA A 389 -12.77 7.39 20.22
C ALA A 389 -11.93 6.35 20.96
N GLU A 390 -11.47 5.32 20.27
CA GLU A 390 -10.63 4.27 20.86
C GLU A 390 -9.23 4.79 21.22
N ALA A 391 -8.63 5.65 20.40
CA ALA A 391 -7.39 6.33 20.78
C ALA A 391 -7.56 7.11 22.09
N MET A 392 -8.63 7.88 22.23
CA MET A 392 -8.92 8.62 23.46
C MET A 392 -9.14 7.70 24.66
N ASN A 393 -9.81 6.55 24.48
CA ASN A 393 -10.01 5.54 25.54
C ASN A 393 -8.66 4.96 25.98
N ALA A 394 -7.80 4.57 25.04
CA ALA A 394 -6.47 4.05 25.32
C ALA A 394 -5.56 5.08 26.03
N ILE A 395 -5.59 6.34 25.59
CA ILE A 395 -4.86 7.44 26.23
C ILE A 395 -5.36 7.64 27.67
N LYS A 396 -6.67 7.59 27.92
CA LYS A 396 -7.24 7.69 29.29
C LYS A 396 -6.82 6.52 30.15
N ALA A 397 -6.86 5.30 29.63
CA ALA A 397 -6.45 4.10 30.36
C ALA A 397 -4.96 4.15 30.75
N GLY A 398 -4.10 4.71 29.91
CA GLY A 398 -2.66 4.87 30.16
C GLY A 398 -1.89 3.55 30.25
N THR A 399 -2.41 2.50 29.64
CA THR A 399 -1.82 1.14 29.65
C THR A 399 -0.88 0.87 28.48
N GLN A 400 -0.91 1.73 27.46
CA GLN A 400 -0.11 1.57 26.25
C GLN A 400 1.11 2.50 26.27
N ASN A 401 2.28 1.95 25.95
CA ASN A 401 3.51 2.72 25.78
C ASN A 401 3.53 3.45 24.43
N LEU A 402 3.00 2.81 23.38
CA LEU A 402 2.86 3.38 22.04
C LEU A 402 1.44 3.12 21.52
N ILE A 403 0.83 4.15 20.95
CA ILE A 403 -0.42 4.05 20.20
C ILE A 403 -0.13 4.53 18.77
N LEU A 404 -0.26 3.62 17.81
CA LEU A 404 -0.17 3.90 16.38
C LEU A 404 -1.59 3.92 15.81
N LEU A 405 -1.93 4.99 15.09
CA LEU A 405 -3.20 5.03 14.36
C LEU A 405 -3.01 5.62 12.97
N ASN A 406 -3.85 5.21 12.03
CA ASN A 406 -3.90 5.85 10.73
C ASN A 406 -5.29 6.38 10.41
N PHE A 407 -5.33 7.48 9.64
CA PHE A 407 -6.51 8.03 9.01
C PHE A 407 -6.35 7.92 7.50
N THR A 408 -7.17 7.11 6.85
CA THR A 408 -7.09 6.84 5.41
C THR A 408 -7.94 7.79 4.57
N ASN A 409 -8.70 8.66 5.21
CA ASN A 409 -9.74 9.51 4.61
C ASN A 409 -9.26 10.27 3.37
N ALA A 410 -8.14 11.01 3.50
CA ALA A 410 -7.61 11.82 2.39
C ALA A 410 -7.13 10.95 1.22
N ALA A 411 -6.56 9.77 1.51
CA ALA A 411 -6.11 8.82 0.50
C ALA A 411 -7.28 8.13 -0.21
N LEU A 412 -8.16 7.47 0.54
CA LEU A 412 -9.26 6.68 -0.03
C LEU A 412 -10.23 7.56 -0.83
N ILE A 413 -10.64 8.71 -0.27
CA ILE A 413 -11.54 9.63 -0.97
C ILE A 413 -10.80 10.35 -2.10
N GLY A 414 -9.52 10.70 -1.91
CA GLY A 414 -8.68 11.28 -2.95
C GLY A 414 -8.54 10.40 -4.20
N ARG A 415 -8.52 9.07 -4.04
CA ARG A 415 -8.51 8.11 -5.16
C ARG A 415 -9.77 8.16 -6.03
N THR A 416 -10.87 8.71 -5.55
CA THR A 416 -12.06 8.91 -6.37
C THR A 416 -11.89 10.05 -7.39
N GLY A 417 -10.93 10.96 -7.16
CA GLY A 417 -10.71 12.17 -7.94
C GLY A 417 -11.67 13.32 -7.60
N ASN A 418 -12.56 13.13 -6.61
CA ASN A 418 -13.54 14.14 -6.21
C ASN A 418 -12.91 15.14 -5.23
N LEU A 419 -12.48 16.31 -5.74
CA LEU A 419 -11.84 17.37 -4.95
C LEU A 419 -12.69 17.80 -3.75
N ARG A 420 -13.98 18.01 -3.93
CA ARG A 420 -14.87 18.49 -2.86
C ARG A 420 -14.98 17.46 -1.73
N ALA A 421 -15.24 16.20 -2.06
CA ALA A 421 -15.32 15.14 -1.07
C ALA A 421 -13.97 14.95 -0.33
N THR A 422 -12.85 15.15 -1.04
CA THR A 422 -11.51 15.06 -0.44
C THR A 422 -11.26 16.22 0.54
N ILE A 423 -11.72 17.44 0.23
CA ILE A 423 -11.66 18.57 1.18
C ILE A 423 -12.45 18.22 2.45
N GLU A 424 -13.68 17.73 2.32
CA GLU A 424 -14.53 17.33 3.45
C GLU A 424 -13.85 16.22 4.29
N ALA A 425 -13.14 15.28 3.64
CA ALA A 425 -12.39 14.23 4.30
C ALA A 425 -11.18 14.75 5.10
N VAL A 426 -10.46 15.70 4.54
CA VAL A 426 -9.34 16.38 5.23
C VAL A 426 -9.83 17.13 6.48
N GLU A 427 -10.95 17.86 6.37
CA GLU A 427 -11.58 18.58 7.50
C GLU A 427 -12.08 17.61 8.59
N ALA A 428 -12.60 16.44 8.20
CA ALA A 428 -13.01 15.40 9.14
C ALA A 428 -11.82 14.85 9.94
N VAL A 429 -10.69 14.60 9.29
CA VAL A 429 -9.45 14.16 9.96
C VAL A 429 -8.97 15.22 10.94
N ASP A 430 -8.90 16.50 10.55
CA ASP A 430 -8.48 17.61 11.43
C ASP A 430 -9.33 17.68 12.70
N LYS A 431 -10.65 17.58 12.56
CA LYS A 431 -11.60 17.55 13.69
C LYS A 431 -11.32 16.42 14.66
N HIS A 432 -11.08 15.19 14.16
CA HIS A 432 -10.83 14.03 15.02
C HIS A 432 -9.43 14.06 15.64
N LEU A 433 -8.44 14.54 14.90
CA LEU A 433 -7.10 14.81 15.41
C LEU A 433 -7.13 15.79 16.59
N GLY A 434 -7.99 16.82 16.52
CA GLY A 434 -8.18 17.78 17.61
C GLY A 434 -8.63 17.13 18.93
N LYS A 435 -9.50 16.12 18.87
CA LYS A 435 -9.93 15.38 20.07
C LYS A 435 -8.78 14.59 20.70
N ILE A 436 -7.96 13.93 19.85
CA ILE A 436 -6.78 13.19 20.29
C ILE A 436 -5.75 14.14 20.89
N ALA A 437 -5.43 15.25 20.21
CA ALA A 437 -4.48 16.25 20.69
C ALA A 437 -4.87 16.82 22.07
N ALA A 438 -6.14 17.18 22.24
CA ALA A 438 -6.64 17.67 23.53
C ALA A 438 -6.55 16.61 24.65
N GLN A 439 -6.75 15.33 24.33
CA GLN A 439 -6.63 14.25 25.32
C GLN A 439 -5.17 13.96 25.69
N ILE A 440 -4.25 14.03 24.71
CA ILE A 440 -2.79 13.91 24.94
C ILE A 440 -2.30 15.06 25.81
N GLU A 441 -2.68 16.30 25.50
CA GLU A 441 -2.31 17.50 26.27
C GLU A 441 -2.71 17.37 27.74
N LYS A 442 -3.94 16.92 28.01
CA LYS A 442 -4.43 16.65 29.40
C LYS A 442 -3.59 15.62 30.15
N ARG A 443 -2.97 14.68 29.46
CA ARG A 443 -2.15 13.60 30.05
C ARG A 443 -0.65 13.92 30.01
N GLY A 444 -0.26 15.10 29.52
CA GLY A 444 1.16 15.48 29.35
C GLY A 444 1.91 14.53 28.44
N GLY A 445 1.22 13.89 27.47
CA GLY A 445 1.77 12.95 26.53
C GLY A 445 2.44 13.61 25.32
N ILE A 446 2.91 12.79 24.40
CA ILE A 446 3.55 13.21 23.14
C ILE A 446 2.65 12.76 21.99
N LEU A 447 2.38 13.68 21.07
CA LEU A 447 1.67 13.40 19.81
C LEU A 447 2.62 13.65 18.63
N ILE A 448 2.79 12.64 17.80
CA ILE A 448 3.40 12.78 16.50
C ILE A 448 2.29 12.73 15.45
N VAL A 449 2.28 13.69 14.53
CA VAL A 449 1.43 13.68 13.34
C VAL A 449 2.33 13.62 12.12
N THR A 450 2.11 12.62 11.24
CA THR A 450 2.92 12.47 10.02
C THR A 450 2.05 12.00 8.86
N GLY A 451 2.48 12.28 7.62
CA GLY A 451 1.93 11.60 6.45
C GLY A 451 2.63 10.27 6.20
N SER A 452 2.07 9.46 5.31
CA SER A 452 2.71 8.22 4.81
C SER A 452 3.15 8.37 3.34
N TYR A 453 2.36 9.02 2.51
CA TYR A 453 2.61 9.34 1.10
C TYR A 453 1.70 10.48 0.64
N GLY A 454 2.02 11.11 -0.50
CA GLY A 454 1.23 12.19 -1.06
C GLY A 454 0.09 11.71 -1.96
N LYS A 455 -1.06 12.41 -1.92
CA LYS A 455 -2.23 12.19 -2.79
C LYS A 455 -3.15 13.40 -2.86
N ALA A 456 -3.69 13.84 -1.71
CA ALA A 456 -4.76 14.84 -1.63
C ALA A 456 -4.28 16.28 -1.94
N GLU A 457 -2.98 16.51 -1.93
CA GLU A 457 -2.40 17.81 -2.34
C GLU A 457 -2.43 18.01 -3.87
N THR A 458 -2.73 16.94 -4.65
CA THR A 458 -2.83 17.00 -6.12
C THR A 458 -4.06 16.24 -6.60
N MET A 459 -5.13 16.96 -6.89
CA MET A 459 -6.43 16.40 -7.26
C MET A 459 -6.76 16.53 -8.76
N LEU A 460 -5.95 17.26 -9.52
CA LEU A 460 -6.07 17.38 -10.99
C LEU A 460 -4.72 17.09 -11.64
N VAL A 461 -4.78 16.46 -12.81
CA VAL A 461 -3.59 16.29 -13.66
C VAL A 461 -3.15 17.64 -14.20
N ASN A 462 -1.87 17.98 -14.07
CA ASN A 462 -1.32 19.25 -14.54
C ASN A 462 -1.67 19.49 -16.02
N GLY A 463 -2.31 20.65 -16.30
CA GLY A 463 -2.71 21.06 -17.66
C GLY A 463 -3.94 20.37 -18.24
N ALA A 464 -4.54 19.41 -17.54
CA ALA A 464 -5.78 18.75 -17.89
C ALA A 464 -6.87 18.99 -16.82
N LYS A 465 -8.14 19.06 -17.24
CA LYS A 465 -9.28 19.10 -16.30
C LYS A 465 -9.67 17.70 -15.80
N LEU A 466 -8.77 16.73 -15.94
CA LEU A 466 -9.01 15.35 -15.53
C LEU A 466 -8.63 15.16 -14.05
N PRO A 467 -9.40 14.38 -13.30
CA PRO A 467 -9.05 14.04 -11.93
C PRO A 467 -7.71 13.29 -11.87
N CYS A 468 -6.82 13.74 -10.99
CA CYS A 468 -5.65 12.94 -10.61
C CYS A 468 -6.10 11.92 -9.56
N ARG A 469 -5.87 10.64 -9.81
CA ARG A 469 -6.20 9.53 -8.89
C ARG A 469 -4.95 8.87 -8.31
N GLU A 470 -3.83 9.10 -8.93
CA GLU A 470 -2.51 8.57 -8.58
C GLU A 470 -1.97 9.18 -7.27
N THR A 471 -1.09 8.45 -6.61
CA THR A 471 -0.24 8.99 -5.54
C THR A 471 0.83 9.91 -6.11
N THR A 472 1.44 10.73 -5.26
CA THR A 472 2.42 11.72 -5.69
C THR A 472 3.80 11.48 -5.08
N ARG A 473 4.79 12.22 -5.56
CA ARG A 473 6.14 12.24 -5.00
C ARG A 473 6.35 13.32 -3.93
N ALA A 474 5.27 13.94 -3.47
CA ALA A 474 5.33 14.98 -2.46
C ALA A 474 5.94 14.45 -1.15
N ALA A 475 6.77 15.28 -0.52
CA ALA A 475 7.17 15.04 0.86
C ALA A 475 5.94 15.11 1.78
N VAL A 476 6.03 14.49 2.96
CA VAL A 476 4.95 14.47 3.94
C VAL A 476 5.34 15.22 5.22
N PRO A 477 4.37 15.74 5.99
CA PRO A 477 4.66 16.44 7.24
C PRO A 477 5.09 15.46 8.34
N PHE A 478 5.90 15.97 9.27
CA PHE A 478 6.17 15.39 10.58
C PHE A 478 6.06 16.50 11.61
N ILE A 479 5.21 16.34 12.62
CA ILE A 479 4.94 17.30 13.67
C ILE A 479 5.12 16.61 15.02
N LEU A 480 5.99 17.12 15.89
CA LEU A 480 6.24 16.61 17.25
C LEU A 480 5.64 17.58 18.28
N ALA A 481 4.47 17.27 18.79
CA ALA A 481 3.76 18.05 19.79
C ALA A 481 3.90 17.43 21.21
N GLY A 482 3.93 18.25 22.25
CA GLY A 482 4.03 17.82 23.64
C GLY A 482 5.46 17.60 24.15
N ALA A 483 6.48 17.90 23.33
CA ALA A 483 7.89 17.78 23.71
C ALA A 483 8.71 19.03 23.23
N PRO A 484 8.40 20.23 23.73
CA PRO A 484 9.01 21.46 23.24
C PRO A 484 10.53 21.52 23.49
N GLU A 485 11.04 20.77 24.47
CA GLU A 485 12.46 20.65 24.76
C GLU A 485 13.23 19.74 23.78
N ARG A 486 12.54 19.12 22.83
CA ARG A 486 13.12 18.18 21.86
C ARG A 486 12.92 18.67 20.44
N PRO A 487 13.78 19.58 19.95
CA PRO A 487 13.70 20.04 18.57
C PRO A 487 14.00 18.90 17.59
N VAL A 488 13.43 19.01 16.38
CA VAL A 488 13.68 18.07 15.29
C VAL A 488 14.42 18.74 14.14
N ARG A 489 15.18 17.97 13.36
CA ARG A 489 15.78 18.45 12.12
C ARG A 489 14.70 18.71 11.07
N GLU A 490 14.92 19.67 10.18
CA GLU A 490 13.92 20.14 9.22
C GLU A 490 13.56 19.12 8.12
N ARG A 491 14.45 18.17 7.83
CA ARG A 491 14.28 17.16 6.77
C ARG A 491 14.65 15.77 7.27
N GLY A 492 13.98 14.78 6.71
CA GLY A 492 14.24 13.37 6.95
C GLY A 492 13.52 12.49 5.94
N THR A 493 13.39 11.22 6.29
CA THR A 493 12.67 10.19 5.53
C THR A 493 11.70 9.46 6.45
N LEU A 494 10.80 8.65 5.90
CA LEU A 494 9.92 7.82 6.72
C LEU A 494 10.68 6.79 7.57
N ALA A 495 11.87 6.37 7.14
CA ALA A 495 12.74 5.47 7.91
C ALA A 495 13.18 6.06 9.27
N ASP A 496 13.14 7.38 9.42
CA ASP A 496 13.58 8.08 10.63
C ASP A 496 12.54 8.04 11.76
N ILE A 497 11.29 7.66 11.44
CA ILE A 497 10.18 7.63 12.41
C ILE A 497 10.44 6.60 13.51
N ALA A 498 10.75 5.33 13.18
CA ALA A 498 11.01 4.30 14.18
C ALA A 498 12.19 4.64 15.11
N PRO A 499 13.38 5.05 14.62
CA PRO A 499 14.45 5.54 15.48
C PRO A 499 14.06 6.71 16.38
N THR A 500 13.22 7.62 15.89
CA THR A 500 12.71 8.76 16.68
C THR A 500 11.82 8.28 17.82
N LEU A 501 10.89 7.36 17.54
CA LEU A 501 10.01 6.76 18.55
C LEU A 501 10.80 6.00 19.62
N LEU A 502 11.78 5.19 19.20
CA LEU A 502 12.64 4.47 20.16
C LEU A 502 13.42 5.42 21.06
N HIS A 503 13.98 6.51 20.52
CA HIS A 503 14.66 7.53 21.34
C HIS A 503 13.70 8.30 22.28
N LEU A 504 12.46 8.57 21.87
CA LEU A 504 11.45 9.15 22.75
C LEU A 504 11.08 8.23 23.90
N LEU A 505 11.10 6.91 23.67
CA LEU A 505 10.89 5.87 24.68
C LEU A 505 12.15 5.53 25.49
N GLY A 506 13.29 6.18 25.23
CA GLY A 506 14.55 5.91 25.93
C GLY A 506 15.22 4.59 25.53
N LEU A 507 14.87 4.04 24.37
CA LEU A 507 15.37 2.76 23.88
C LEU A 507 16.55 2.95 22.91
N ARG A 508 17.38 1.90 22.81
CA ARG A 508 18.41 1.83 21.78
C ARG A 508 17.81 1.49 20.43
N VAL A 509 18.27 2.16 19.38
CA VAL A 509 17.91 1.85 18.00
C VAL A 509 18.64 0.58 17.56
N PRO A 510 17.98 -0.44 17.04
CA PRO A 510 18.60 -1.63 16.46
C PRO A 510 19.56 -1.27 15.32
N HIS A 511 20.64 -2.02 15.17
CA HIS A 511 21.66 -1.75 14.17
C HIS A 511 21.14 -1.92 12.73
N ALA A 512 20.13 -2.75 12.54
CA ALA A 512 19.49 -2.97 11.25
C ALA A 512 18.70 -1.75 10.75
N MET A 513 18.27 -0.84 11.65
CA MET A 513 17.61 0.40 11.25
C MET A 513 18.65 1.40 10.74
N THR A 514 18.55 1.78 9.46
CA THR A 514 19.45 2.77 8.83
C THR A 514 18.94 4.20 8.95
N GLY A 515 17.66 4.36 9.29
CA GLY A 515 17.05 5.65 9.63
C GLY A 515 17.73 6.28 10.85
N GLN A 516 17.67 7.59 10.94
CA GLN A 516 18.27 8.36 12.02
C GLN A 516 17.18 9.15 12.74
N SER A 517 17.22 9.14 14.07
CA SER A 517 16.28 9.95 14.86
C SER A 517 16.23 11.40 14.34
N LEU A 518 15.02 11.92 14.21
CA LEU A 518 14.78 13.32 13.86
C LEU A 518 15.13 14.28 15.02
N LEU A 519 15.21 13.77 16.25
CA LEU A 519 15.53 14.59 17.41
C LEU A 519 16.97 15.13 17.32
N THR A 520 17.10 16.44 17.60
CA THR A 520 18.41 17.10 17.70
C THR A 520 18.69 17.50 19.15
N SER A 521 19.96 17.63 19.50
CA SER A 521 20.29 18.21 20.82
C SER A 521 20.00 19.72 20.79
N PRO A 522 19.54 20.31 21.91
CA PRO A 522 19.26 21.76 21.96
C PRO A 522 20.41 22.65 21.50
N ALA A 523 21.65 22.24 21.70
CA ALA A 523 22.82 22.98 21.27
C ALA A 523 23.02 23.03 19.73
N LYS A 524 22.55 22.00 19.00
CA LYS A 524 22.63 21.98 17.51
C LYS A 524 21.51 22.78 16.85
N ALA A 525 20.34 22.90 17.51
CA ALA A 525 19.23 23.69 17.00
C ALA A 525 19.53 25.19 16.98
N ALA A 526 20.26 25.70 17.97
CA ALA A 526 20.64 27.12 18.04
C ALA A 526 21.63 27.53 16.93
N ALA A 527 22.49 26.62 16.46
CA ALA A 527 23.43 26.90 15.38
C ALA A 527 22.77 27.02 14.00
N HIS A 528 21.69 26.25 13.74
CA HIS A 528 20.95 26.33 12.48
C HIS A 528 20.04 27.58 12.36
N HIS A 529 19.59 28.14 13.49
CA HIS A 529 18.83 29.41 13.46
C HIS A 529 19.71 30.65 13.31
N ALA A 530 21.00 30.55 13.63
CA ALA A 530 21.95 31.66 13.48
C ALA A 530 22.41 31.89 12.03
N ASP A 531 22.26 30.91 11.15
CA ASP A 531 22.66 30.99 9.72
C ASP A 531 21.54 31.40 8.75
N ARG A 532 20.38 31.87 9.24
CA ARG A 532 19.37 32.46 8.36
C ARG A 532 19.81 33.89 8.03
N PRO A 533 20.06 34.22 6.73
CA PRO A 533 20.26 35.62 6.35
C PRO A 533 18.99 36.39 6.72
N THR A 534 19.15 37.43 7.54
CA THR A 534 18.12 38.43 7.78
C THR A 534 17.75 39.01 6.43
N ALA A 535 16.53 38.81 5.97
CA ALA A 535 16.01 39.53 4.81
C ALA A 535 16.09 41.01 5.14
N ASP A 536 16.98 41.72 4.44
CA ASP A 536 17.13 43.16 4.52
C ASP A 536 15.77 43.81 4.28
N ALA A 537 15.27 44.45 5.31
CA ALA A 537 14.27 45.50 5.20
C ALA A 537 14.96 46.71 4.57
N ASN A 538 14.80 46.89 3.25
CA ASN A 538 14.98 48.22 2.63
C ASN A 538 14.24 48.30 1.28
N VAL A 539 13.31 49.27 1.28
CA VAL A 539 12.63 50.02 0.21
C VAL A 539 11.44 49.31 -0.44
#